data_ebe869fb89fbab7d4803e9047601edc1
#
_entry.id   ebe869fb89fbab7d4803e9047601edc1
#
_cell.length_a   1.000
_cell.length_b   1.000
_cell.length_c   1.000
_cell.angle_alpha   90.00
_cell.angle_beta   90.00
_cell.angle_gamma   90.00
#
_symmetry.space_group_name_H-M   'P 1'
#
loop_
_entity.id
_entity.type
_entity.pdbx_description
1 polymer ?
#
loop_
_entity_poly.entity_id
_entity_poly.type
_entity_poly.pdbx_seq_one_letter_code
_entity_poly.pdbx_strand_id
1 'polypeptide(L)'
;MSLTKNNISKMIKNISLNDAKNDLENLKNLKKKSINSDNYLIGLKYLDYFFFKYRLETRLKGYSFYDVFKNKELYNKLIKRGRKLNPYYNPIIQLYDAYRLYIGSNNQFRPSVARNIYLYFKPTSILDFSAGWGGRMLGALSIPDLKYTGYDTNKKLKKSYDKIITSNNTSDRIKIKFMDSSKEDFSKLKYDMVFTSPP
;
A
#
# COMPACT_ATOMS: atom_id res chain seq x y z
N MET A 1 -17.00 -18.77 -14.07
CA MET A 1 -15.83 -18.45 -13.23
C MET A 1 -16.33 -17.86 -11.91
N SER A 2 -16.06 -18.47 -10.77
CA SER A 2 -16.56 -17.95 -9.48
C SER A 2 -15.88 -16.60 -9.16
N LEU A 3 -16.67 -15.60 -8.75
CA LEU A 3 -16.20 -14.28 -8.35
C LEU A 3 -15.54 -14.34 -6.95
N THR A 4 -14.39 -14.98 -6.84
CA THR A 4 -13.61 -14.97 -5.61
C THR A 4 -12.94 -13.59 -5.42
N LYS A 5 -12.65 -13.21 -4.17
CA LYS A 5 -11.92 -11.97 -3.86
C LYS A 5 -10.59 -11.88 -4.62
N ASN A 6 -9.90 -12.99 -4.79
CA ASN A 6 -8.64 -13.07 -5.52
C ASN A 6 -8.82 -12.80 -7.02
N ASN A 7 -9.87 -13.35 -7.62
CA ASN A 7 -10.18 -13.14 -9.04
C ASN A 7 -10.58 -11.68 -9.28
N ILE A 8 -11.43 -11.11 -8.42
CA ILE A 8 -11.83 -9.70 -8.50
C ILE A 8 -10.63 -8.78 -8.43
N SER A 9 -9.73 -8.98 -7.46
CA SER A 9 -8.54 -8.13 -7.33
C SER A 9 -7.61 -8.20 -8.55
N LYS A 10 -7.44 -9.39 -9.14
CA LYS A 10 -6.67 -9.59 -10.38
C LYS A 10 -7.34 -8.96 -11.60
N MET A 11 -8.67 -8.98 -11.70
CA MET A 11 -9.40 -8.32 -12.80
C MET A 11 -9.23 -6.80 -12.77
N ILE A 12 -9.05 -6.20 -11.59
CA ILE A 12 -8.82 -4.76 -11.45
C ILE A 12 -7.34 -4.44 -11.68
N LYS A 13 -6.44 -5.21 -11.07
CA LYS A 13 -4.98 -5.01 -11.18
C LYS A 13 -4.31 -6.36 -11.41
N ASN A 14 -4.02 -6.63 -12.68
CA ASN A 14 -3.27 -7.84 -13.07
C ASN A 14 -1.78 -7.55 -13.02
N ILE A 15 -1.21 -7.63 -11.81
CA ILE A 15 0.22 -7.40 -11.58
C ILE A 15 0.89 -8.77 -11.39
N SER A 16 1.85 -9.09 -12.26
CA SER A 16 2.69 -10.28 -12.11
C SER A 16 3.77 -10.06 -11.03
N LEU A 17 4.35 -11.14 -10.52
CA LEU A 17 5.50 -11.04 -9.62
C LEU A 17 6.70 -10.34 -10.28
N ASN A 18 6.88 -10.57 -11.58
CA ASN A 18 7.95 -9.92 -12.34
C ASN A 18 7.73 -8.41 -12.46
N ASP A 19 6.50 -7.97 -12.77
CA ASP A 19 6.16 -6.54 -12.78
C ASP A 19 6.40 -5.88 -11.42
N ALA A 20 6.03 -6.58 -10.34
CA ALA A 20 6.27 -6.09 -9.00
C ALA A 20 7.76 -5.96 -8.69
N LYS A 21 8.56 -6.99 -9.01
CA LYS A 21 10.01 -6.95 -8.81
C LYS A 21 10.67 -5.83 -9.61
N ASN A 22 10.31 -5.67 -10.87
CA ASN A 22 10.81 -4.59 -11.73
C ASN A 22 10.48 -3.21 -11.16
N ASP A 23 9.27 -3.04 -10.61
CA ASP A 23 8.87 -1.78 -9.98
C ASP A 23 9.68 -1.47 -8.70
N LEU A 24 10.05 -2.50 -7.92
CA LEU A 24 10.95 -2.34 -6.78
C LEU A 24 12.37 -1.99 -7.22
N GLU A 25 12.90 -2.63 -8.25
CA GLU A 25 14.24 -2.29 -8.78
C GLU A 25 14.26 -0.86 -9.33
N ASN A 26 13.20 -0.42 -10.01
CA ASN A 26 13.06 0.97 -10.43
C ASN A 26 13.06 1.93 -9.23
N LEU A 27 12.43 1.53 -8.12
CA LEU A 27 12.45 2.33 -6.89
C LEU A 27 13.87 2.43 -6.30
N LYS A 28 14.60 1.32 -6.22
CA LYS A 28 16.00 1.30 -5.72
C LYS A 28 16.92 2.18 -6.57
N ASN A 29 16.74 2.18 -7.89
CA ASN A 29 17.55 2.91 -8.85
C ASN A 29 17.09 4.35 -9.08
N LEU A 30 15.99 4.78 -8.44
CA LEU A 30 15.45 6.13 -8.60
C LEU A 30 16.47 7.16 -8.11
N LYS A 31 16.91 8.04 -9.02
CA LYS A 31 17.79 9.16 -8.66
C LYS A 31 17.07 10.10 -7.69
N LYS A 32 17.84 10.67 -6.75
CA LYS A 32 17.32 11.68 -5.81
C LYS A 32 16.70 12.84 -6.59
N LYS A 33 15.46 13.17 -6.28
CA LYS A 33 14.79 14.36 -6.81
C LYS A 33 14.33 15.26 -5.68
N SER A 34 13.94 16.50 -6.01
CA SER A 34 13.30 17.38 -5.04
C SER A 34 12.11 16.71 -4.37
N ILE A 35 11.87 16.99 -3.10
CA ILE A 35 10.69 16.49 -2.35
C ILE A 35 9.38 16.87 -3.07
N ASN A 36 9.37 17.98 -3.79
CA ASN A 36 8.22 18.47 -4.56
C ASN A 36 8.03 17.80 -5.94
N SER A 37 8.87 16.86 -6.34
CA SER A 37 8.74 16.13 -7.62
C SER A 37 7.69 15.03 -7.52
N ASP A 38 6.45 15.36 -7.76
CA ASP A 38 5.29 14.71 -7.14
C ASP A 38 4.71 13.48 -7.81
N ASN A 39 5.06 13.17 -9.05
CA ASN A 39 4.27 12.22 -9.84
C ASN A 39 4.87 10.81 -9.98
N TYR A 40 5.75 10.39 -9.07
CA TYR A 40 6.30 9.05 -9.16
C TYR A 40 5.38 8.02 -8.52
N LEU A 41 4.78 7.19 -9.35
CA LEU A 41 4.01 6.02 -8.94
C LEU A 41 4.92 4.80 -8.70
N ILE A 42 6.23 4.98 -8.77
CA ILE A 42 7.23 3.90 -8.63
C ILE A 42 7.16 3.30 -7.22
N GLY A 43 7.13 1.99 -7.16
CA GLY A 43 6.95 1.20 -5.93
C GLY A 43 5.49 0.87 -5.61
N LEU A 44 4.51 1.50 -6.27
CA LEU A 44 3.10 1.21 -6.02
C LEU A 44 2.66 -0.14 -6.57
N LYS A 45 3.19 -0.58 -7.73
CA LYS A 45 2.88 -1.90 -8.28
C LYS A 45 3.38 -3.01 -7.35
N TYR A 46 4.57 -2.82 -6.76
CA TYR A 46 5.09 -3.76 -5.77
C TYR A 46 4.17 -3.90 -4.56
N LEU A 47 3.73 -2.79 -3.98
CA LEU A 47 2.80 -2.81 -2.85
C LEU A 47 1.43 -3.38 -3.23
N ASP A 48 0.91 -3.03 -4.40
CA ASP A 48 -0.38 -3.53 -4.87
C ASP A 48 -0.37 -5.04 -5.06
N TYR A 49 0.74 -5.63 -5.54
CA TYR A 49 0.89 -7.08 -5.63
C TYR A 49 0.65 -7.78 -4.29
N PHE A 50 1.11 -7.20 -3.18
CA PHE A 50 0.98 -7.78 -1.85
C PHE A 50 -0.27 -7.35 -1.09
N PHE A 51 -0.72 -6.10 -1.26
CA PHE A 51 -1.72 -5.49 -0.37
C PHE A 51 -3.04 -5.12 -1.06
N PHE A 52 -3.12 -5.07 -2.38
CA PHE A 52 -4.31 -4.56 -3.07
C PHE A 52 -5.60 -5.27 -2.68
N LYS A 53 -5.59 -6.61 -2.56
CA LYS A 53 -6.75 -7.39 -2.13
C LYS A 53 -7.28 -7.00 -0.74
N TYR A 54 -6.38 -6.63 0.18
CA TYR A 54 -6.75 -6.20 1.53
C TYR A 54 -7.30 -4.77 1.53
N ARG A 55 -6.79 -3.91 0.62
CA ARG A 55 -7.33 -2.56 0.43
C ARG A 55 -8.78 -2.60 -0.06
N LEU A 56 -9.15 -3.57 -0.88
CA LEU A 56 -10.53 -3.79 -1.33
C LEU A 56 -11.45 -4.28 -0.19
N GLU A 57 -10.89 -4.81 0.91
CA GLU A 57 -11.63 -5.22 2.11
C GLU A 57 -11.91 -4.06 3.08
N THR A 58 -11.20 -2.94 2.93
CA THR A 58 -11.41 -1.78 3.81
C THR A 58 -12.78 -1.16 3.55
N ARG A 59 -13.51 -0.88 4.63
CA ARG A 59 -14.82 -0.22 4.55
C ARG A 59 -14.65 1.29 4.51
N LEU A 60 -15.28 1.90 3.52
CA LEU A 60 -15.38 3.34 3.36
C LEU A 60 -16.88 3.69 3.29
N LYS A 61 -17.33 4.64 4.08
CA LYS A 61 -18.77 4.96 4.22
C LYS A 61 -19.64 3.70 4.48
N GLY A 62 -19.11 2.76 5.29
CA GLY A 62 -19.81 1.53 5.67
C GLY A 62 -19.68 0.35 4.71
N TYR A 63 -19.09 0.53 3.51
CA TYR A 63 -18.99 -0.50 2.47
C TYR A 63 -17.54 -0.78 2.08
N SER A 64 -17.15 -2.05 2.04
CA SER A 64 -15.97 -2.49 1.29
C SER A 64 -16.32 -2.67 -0.19
N PHE A 65 -15.31 -2.75 -1.06
CA PHE A 65 -15.59 -3.04 -2.47
C PHE A 65 -16.30 -4.39 -2.66
N TYR A 66 -16.00 -5.38 -1.82
CA TYR A 66 -16.67 -6.69 -1.89
C TYR A 66 -18.12 -6.67 -1.37
N ASP A 67 -18.49 -5.72 -0.51
CA ASP A 67 -19.87 -5.58 -0.04
C ASP A 67 -20.80 -5.08 -1.16
N VAL A 68 -20.25 -4.37 -2.16
CA VAL A 68 -21.01 -3.92 -3.34
C VAL A 68 -21.67 -5.08 -4.08
N PHE A 69 -20.98 -6.24 -4.20
CA PHE A 69 -21.52 -7.43 -4.87
C PHE A 69 -22.69 -8.09 -4.12
N LYS A 70 -22.85 -7.79 -2.84
CA LYS A 70 -23.92 -8.31 -1.97
C LYS A 70 -25.11 -7.39 -1.88
N ASN A 71 -24.96 -6.13 -2.33
CA ASN A 71 -26.02 -5.12 -2.31
C ASN A 71 -26.44 -4.79 -3.74
N LYS A 72 -27.56 -5.35 -4.19
CA LYS A 72 -28.08 -5.22 -5.56
C LYS A 72 -28.34 -3.77 -5.96
N GLU A 73 -28.88 -2.97 -5.05
CA GLU A 73 -29.18 -1.56 -5.31
C GLU A 73 -27.90 -0.76 -5.53
N LEU A 74 -26.95 -0.87 -4.58
CA LEU A 74 -25.64 -0.23 -4.64
C LEU A 74 -24.86 -0.66 -5.90
N TYR A 75 -24.86 -1.97 -6.21
CA TYR A 75 -24.26 -2.51 -7.42
C TYR A 75 -24.82 -1.84 -8.68
N ASN A 76 -26.14 -1.83 -8.84
CA ASN A 76 -26.82 -1.26 -10.01
C ASN A 76 -26.54 0.25 -10.14
N LYS A 77 -26.53 0.98 -9.02
CA LYS A 77 -26.21 2.40 -8.99
C LYS A 77 -24.76 2.66 -9.43
N LEU A 78 -23.80 1.90 -8.90
CA LEU A 78 -22.38 2.09 -9.22
C LEU A 78 -22.04 1.63 -10.63
N ILE A 79 -22.55 0.48 -11.10
CA ILE A 79 -22.23 0.00 -12.45
C ILE A 79 -22.80 0.92 -13.54
N LYS A 80 -23.99 1.51 -13.34
CA LYS A 80 -24.53 2.51 -14.25
C LYS A 80 -23.62 3.74 -14.37
N ARG A 81 -23.04 4.17 -13.26
CA ARG A 81 -22.06 5.27 -13.21
C ARG A 81 -20.73 4.89 -13.83
N GLY A 82 -20.22 3.69 -13.52
CA GLY A 82 -18.98 3.17 -14.05
C GLY A 82 -18.97 3.06 -15.57
N ARG A 83 -20.09 2.61 -16.17
CA ARG A 83 -20.27 2.58 -17.63
C ARG A 83 -20.18 3.96 -18.28
N LYS A 84 -20.62 5.00 -17.59
CA LYS A 84 -20.50 6.39 -18.07
C LYS A 84 -19.08 6.93 -17.95
N LEU A 85 -18.35 6.54 -16.89
CA LEU A 85 -16.97 6.96 -16.66
C LEU A 85 -16.00 6.31 -17.64
N ASN A 86 -16.11 4.99 -17.81
CA ASN A 86 -15.16 4.16 -18.55
C ASN A 86 -15.88 3.11 -19.41
N PRO A 87 -16.57 3.51 -20.51
CA PRO A 87 -17.43 2.60 -21.27
C PRO A 87 -16.71 1.40 -21.90
N TYR A 88 -15.41 1.52 -22.16
CA TYR A 88 -14.60 0.50 -22.85
C TYR A 88 -13.92 -0.50 -21.91
N TYR A 89 -13.96 -0.27 -20.58
CA TYR A 89 -13.37 -1.20 -19.61
C TYR A 89 -14.33 -2.34 -19.25
N ASN A 90 -13.76 -3.42 -18.71
CA ASN A 90 -14.59 -4.52 -18.21
C ASN A 90 -15.47 -4.05 -17.01
N PRO A 91 -16.63 -4.72 -16.78
CA PRO A 91 -17.59 -4.29 -15.75
C PRO A 91 -17.00 -4.20 -14.33
N ILE A 92 -15.99 -5.01 -14.01
CA ILE A 92 -15.36 -4.99 -12.67
C ILE A 92 -14.51 -3.71 -12.50
N ILE A 93 -13.79 -3.28 -13.53
CA ILE A 93 -13.02 -2.02 -13.52
C ILE A 93 -14.00 -0.84 -13.48
N GLN A 94 -15.05 -0.86 -14.29
CA GLN A 94 -16.10 0.17 -14.28
C GLN A 94 -16.70 0.33 -12.88
N LEU A 95 -17.04 -0.78 -12.24
CA LEU A 95 -17.58 -0.80 -10.88
C LEU A 95 -16.59 -0.26 -9.86
N TYR A 96 -15.31 -0.62 -9.98
CA TYR A 96 -14.25 -0.17 -9.09
C TYR A 96 -13.98 1.34 -9.21
N ASP A 97 -13.97 1.87 -10.42
CA ASP A 97 -13.78 3.31 -10.65
C ASP A 97 -14.95 4.12 -10.09
N ALA A 98 -16.18 3.65 -10.30
CA ALA A 98 -17.34 4.26 -9.69
C ALA A 98 -17.31 4.17 -8.15
N TYR A 99 -16.90 3.02 -7.59
CA TYR A 99 -16.73 2.85 -6.14
C TYR A 99 -15.73 3.86 -5.58
N ARG A 100 -14.56 4.00 -6.20
CA ARG A 100 -13.53 4.96 -5.76
C ARG A 100 -14.03 6.40 -5.77
N LEU A 101 -14.81 6.78 -6.76
CA LEU A 101 -15.29 8.15 -6.91
C LEU A 101 -16.45 8.47 -5.94
N TYR A 102 -17.37 7.54 -5.73
CA TYR A 102 -18.62 7.83 -5.00
C TYR A 102 -18.62 7.34 -3.54
N ILE A 103 -17.92 6.24 -3.26
CA ILE A 103 -17.78 5.71 -1.91
C ILE A 103 -16.49 6.24 -1.28
N GLY A 104 -15.37 6.06 -1.96
CA GLY A 104 -14.07 6.55 -1.53
C GLY A 104 -12.92 5.71 -2.03
N SER A 105 -11.72 6.24 -1.88
CA SER A 105 -10.47 5.59 -2.24
C SER A 105 -9.59 5.38 -1.01
N ASN A 106 -9.19 4.15 -0.79
CA ASN A 106 -8.21 3.82 0.24
C ASN A 106 -6.80 4.02 -0.36
N ASN A 107 -6.22 5.17 -0.10
CA ASN A 107 -4.92 5.54 -0.62
C ASN A 107 -3.78 4.91 0.18
N GLN A 108 -2.64 4.76 -0.45
CA GLN A 108 -1.39 4.33 0.18
C GLN A 108 -0.33 5.41 0.04
N PHE A 109 0.56 5.51 1.03
CA PHE A 109 1.69 6.42 0.94
C PHE A 109 2.60 6.00 -0.22
N ARG A 110 3.09 6.96 -0.99
CA ARG A 110 3.93 6.68 -2.17
C ARG A 110 5.37 6.32 -1.74
N PRO A 111 5.86 5.12 -2.11
CA PRO A 111 7.21 4.69 -1.73
C PRO A 111 8.31 5.61 -2.24
N SER A 112 8.17 6.13 -3.45
CA SER A 112 9.13 7.07 -4.04
C SER A 112 9.22 8.39 -3.28
N VAL A 113 8.09 8.89 -2.74
CA VAL A 113 8.08 10.09 -1.90
C VAL A 113 8.77 9.81 -0.57
N ALA A 114 8.46 8.69 0.08
CA ALA A 114 9.13 8.28 1.31
C ALA A 114 10.65 8.17 1.09
N ARG A 115 11.08 7.48 0.03
CA ARG A 115 12.48 7.35 -0.35
C ARG A 115 13.16 8.71 -0.54
N ASN A 116 12.53 9.64 -1.25
CA ASN A 116 13.10 10.98 -1.46
C ASN A 116 13.26 11.75 -0.15
N ILE A 117 12.30 11.66 0.77
CA ILE A 117 12.37 12.25 2.11
C ILE A 117 13.56 11.66 2.88
N TYR A 118 13.72 10.34 2.87
CA TYR A 118 14.84 9.67 3.56
C TYR A 118 16.21 10.04 2.94
N LEU A 119 16.30 10.15 1.62
CA LEU A 119 17.52 10.61 0.96
C LEU A 119 17.85 12.08 1.24
N TYR A 120 16.82 12.88 1.53
CA TYR A 120 16.99 14.30 1.87
C TYR A 120 17.50 14.48 3.29
N PHE A 121 16.83 13.88 4.28
CA PHE A 121 17.16 14.01 5.69
C PHE A 121 18.27 13.07 6.16
N LYS A 122 18.56 11.99 5.38
CA LYS A 122 19.61 11.00 5.65
C LYS A 122 19.53 10.37 7.06
N PRO A 123 18.33 9.92 7.50
CA PRO A 123 18.26 9.20 8.78
C PRO A 123 19.00 7.87 8.69
N THR A 124 19.44 7.35 9.84
CA THR A 124 19.97 6.00 9.97
C THR A 124 18.91 5.00 10.44
N SER A 125 17.91 5.48 11.16
CA SER A 125 16.84 4.64 11.71
C SER A 125 15.51 5.40 11.82
N ILE A 126 14.45 4.77 11.31
CA ILE A 126 13.11 5.35 11.24
C ILE A 126 12.18 4.62 12.17
N LEU A 127 11.37 5.39 12.90
CA LEU A 127 10.20 4.93 13.63
C LEU A 127 8.92 5.36 12.89
N ASP A 128 8.01 4.40 12.64
CA ASP A 128 6.71 4.63 12.04
C ASP A 128 5.62 3.90 12.86
N PHE A 129 4.86 4.62 13.66
CA PHE A 129 3.86 4.02 14.54
C PHE A 129 2.50 3.76 13.86
N SER A 130 2.39 3.90 12.53
CA SER A 130 1.22 3.56 11.72
C SER A 130 1.60 3.12 10.30
N ALA A 131 2.30 1.99 10.18
CA ALA A 131 2.93 1.53 8.93
C ALA A 131 1.96 1.38 7.73
N GLY A 132 0.69 1.07 7.99
CA GLY A 132 -0.39 1.06 7.00
C GLY A 132 -0.15 0.07 5.86
N TRP A 133 -0.13 0.54 4.63
CA TRP A 133 0.04 -0.27 3.41
C TRP A 133 1.51 -0.40 2.96
N GLY A 134 2.47 -0.10 3.83
CA GLY A 134 3.89 -0.35 3.60
C GLY A 134 4.61 0.65 2.70
N GLY A 135 3.99 1.78 2.34
CA GLY A 135 4.63 2.75 1.43
C GLY A 135 5.91 3.34 2.01
N ARG A 136 5.90 3.74 3.28
CA ARG A 136 7.07 4.27 3.98
C ARG A 136 8.11 3.19 4.23
N MET A 137 7.66 1.97 4.60
CA MET A 137 8.54 0.82 4.74
C MET A 137 9.26 0.48 3.44
N LEU A 138 8.55 0.47 2.29
CA LEU A 138 9.15 0.16 1.00
C LEU A 138 10.15 1.24 0.56
N GLY A 139 9.86 2.51 0.88
CA GLY A 139 10.81 3.61 0.70
C GLY A 139 12.11 3.38 1.46
N ALA A 140 12.02 2.97 2.74
CA ALA A 140 13.19 2.63 3.57
C ALA A 140 13.91 1.38 3.06
N LEU A 141 13.17 0.31 2.71
CA LEU A 141 13.72 -0.92 2.15
C LEU A 141 14.56 -0.67 0.90
N SER A 142 14.19 0.31 0.08
CA SER A 142 14.88 0.66 -1.16
C SER A 142 16.23 1.37 -0.97
N ILE A 143 16.57 1.74 0.27
CA ILE A 143 17.85 2.39 0.62
C ILE A 143 18.69 1.39 1.41
N PRO A 144 19.94 1.11 0.99
CA PRO A 144 20.86 0.27 1.75
C PRO A 144 21.03 0.79 3.19
N ASP A 145 21.20 -0.12 4.13
CA ASP A 145 21.55 0.13 5.55
C ASP A 145 20.55 0.94 6.38
N LEU A 146 19.52 1.54 5.75
CA LEU A 146 18.48 2.27 6.46
C LEU A 146 17.61 1.34 7.29
N LYS A 147 17.58 1.55 8.60
CA LYS A 147 16.75 0.78 9.54
C LYS A 147 15.35 1.35 9.59
N TYR A 148 14.36 0.47 9.72
CA TYR A 148 12.97 0.87 9.84
C TYR A 148 12.24 -0.03 10.83
N THR A 149 11.57 0.59 11.79
CA THR A 149 10.67 -0.09 12.71
C THR A 149 9.28 0.50 12.55
N GLY A 150 8.35 -0.34 12.08
CA GLY A 150 6.96 0.04 11.88
C GLY A 150 6.01 -0.68 12.83
N TYR A 151 4.87 -0.04 13.13
CA TYR A 151 3.78 -0.60 13.92
C TYR A 151 2.49 -0.56 13.13
N ASP A 152 1.65 -1.58 13.25
CA ASP A 152 0.32 -1.63 12.69
C ASP A 152 -0.59 -2.54 13.51
N THR A 153 -1.85 -2.18 13.64
CA THR A 153 -2.84 -3.01 14.35
C THR A 153 -3.46 -4.08 13.47
N ASN A 154 -3.38 -3.94 12.14
CA ASN A 154 -4.02 -4.83 11.18
C ASN A 154 -3.20 -6.11 10.95
N LYS A 155 -3.37 -7.09 11.82
CA LYS A 155 -2.69 -8.40 11.75
C LYS A 155 -2.89 -9.16 10.43
N LYS A 156 -3.93 -8.84 9.62
CA LYS A 156 -4.14 -9.46 8.31
C LYS A 156 -3.00 -9.17 7.33
N LEU A 157 -2.29 -8.07 7.52
CA LEU A 157 -1.18 -7.65 6.66
C LEU A 157 0.12 -8.38 6.96
N LYS A 158 0.24 -9.03 8.13
CA LYS A 158 1.46 -9.64 8.62
C LYS A 158 2.12 -10.55 7.59
N LYS A 159 1.38 -11.49 7.01
CA LYS A 159 1.90 -12.44 6.02
C LYS A 159 2.48 -11.75 4.78
N SER A 160 1.91 -10.62 4.37
CA SER A 160 2.41 -9.84 3.21
C SER A 160 3.68 -9.08 3.57
N TYR A 161 3.73 -8.47 4.75
CA TYR A 161 4.94 -7.82 5.25
C TYR A 161 6.09 -8.79 5.42
N ASP A 162 5.85 -9.94 6.07
CA ASP A 162 6.87 -10.98 6.25
C ASP A 162 7.44 -11.44 4.90
N LYS A 163 6.58 -11.67 3.89
CA LYS A 163 7.03 -12.02 2.55
C LYS A 163 7.90 -10.94 1.90
N ILE A 164 7.51 -9.66 2.03
CA ILE A 164 8.31 -8.55 1.50
C ILE A 164 9.68 -8.52 2.16
N ILE A 165 9.73 -8.60 3.48
CA ILE A 165 10.97 -8.51 4.27
C ILE A 165 11.90 -9.69 3.94
N THR A 166 11.38 -10.92 3.95
CA THR A 166 12.18 -12.12 3.71
C THR A 166 12.64 -12.25 2.27
N SER A 167 11.77 -11.95 1.28
CA SER A 167 12.14 -12.03 -0.13
C SER A 167 13.17 -10.99 -0.58
N ASN A 168 13.41 -9.96 0.24
CA ASN A 168 14.42 -8.94 0.01
C ASN A 168 15.64 -9.03 0.94
N ASN A 169 15.73 -10.08 1.78
CA ASN A 169 16.82 -10.27 2.73
C ASN A 169 17.08 -9.06 3.64
N THR A 170 16.00 -8.46 4.17
CA THR A 170 16.07 -7.21 4.96
C THR A 170 15.58 -7.36 6.40
N SER A 171 15.47 -8.60 6.90
CA SER A 171 14.97 -8.91 8.25
C SER A 171 15.87 -8.40 9.39
N ASP A 172 17.11 -8.10 9.11
CA ASP A 172 18.07 -7.49 10.03
C ASP A 172 17.75 -6.01 10.32
N ARG A 173 17.21 -5.28 9.34
CA ARG A 173 17.04 -3.83 9.39
C ARG A 173 15.59 -3.34 9.22
N ILE A 174 14.67 -4.14 8.64
CA ILE A 174 13.25 -3.80 8.47
C ILE A 174 12.41 -4.65 9.42
N LYS A 175 11.71 -4.02 10.35
CA LYS A 175 10.89 -4.70 11.36
C LYS A 175 9.49 -4.11 11.37
N ILE A 176 8.48 -4.99 11.45
CA ILE A 176 7.07 -4.59 11.63
C ILE A 176 6.50 -5.32 12.84
N LYS A 177 5.99 -4.57 13.80
CA LYS A 177 5.30 -5.08 14.97
C LYS A 177 3.79 -4.89 14.79
N PHE A 178 3.03 -6.00 14.93
CA PHE A 178 1.56 -5.97 14.78
C PHE A 178 0.90 -5.84 16.16
N MET A 179 0.89 -4.62 16.65
CA MET A 179 0.31 -4.25 17.95
C MET A 179 -0.13 -2.78 17.96
N ASP A 180 -0.86 -2.42 18.98
CA ASP A 180 -1.18 -1.03 19.27
C ASP A 180 0.11 -0.30 19.72
N SER A 181 0.53 0.68 18.93
CA SER A 181 1.75 1.43 19.17
C SER A 181 1.73 2.27 20.45
N SER A 182 0.54 2.62 20.96
CA SER A 182 0.42 3.35 22.24
C SER A 182 0.88 2.54 23.46
N LYS A 183 1.03 1.21 23.29
CA LYS A 183 1.49 0.29 24.33
C LYS A 183 2.99 0.03 24.29
N GLU A 184 3.72 0.63 23.35
CA GLU A 184 5.16 0.46 23.22
C GLU A 184 5.90 1.54 23.98
N ASP A 185 6.97 1.15 24.67
CA ASP A 185 7.92 2.06 25.28
C ASP A 185 8.99 2.46 24.23
N PHE A 186 8.75 3.56 23.54
CA PHE A 186 9.63 4.05 22.48
C PHE A 186 10.98 4.53 23.00
N SER A 187 11.15 4.82 24.30
CA SER A 187 12.43 5.23 24.90
C SER A 187 13.50 4.15 24.79
N LYS A 188 13.09 2.89 24.65
CA LYS A 188 13.96 1.73 24.47
C LYS A 188 14.42 1.50 23.02
N LEU A 189 13.90 2.29 22.08
CA LEU A 189 14.21 2.16 20.66
C LEU A 189 15.21 3.24 20.24
N LYS A 190 16.18 2.82 19.41
CA LYS A 190 17.11 3.78 18.79
C LYS A 190 16.56 4.18 17.43
N TYR A 191 16.20 5.45 17.27
CA TYR A 191 15.78 6.06 16.01
C TYR A 191 16.21 7.53 16.00
N ASP A 192 16.45 8.07 14.83
CA ASP A 192 16.79 9.48 14.60
C ASP A 192 15.77 10.20 13.73
N MET A 193 14.74 9.47 13.24
CA MET A 193 13.62 10.05 12.52
C MET A 193 12.31 9.36 12.90
N VAL A 194 11.27 10.14 13.20
CA VAL A 194 9.89 9.68 13.24
C VAL A 194 9.21 10.11 11.95
N PHE A 195 8.71 9.15 11.16
CA PHE A 195 7.98 9.44 9.93
C PHE A 195 6.76 8.55 9.81
N THR A 196 5.60 9.13 10.07
CA THR A 196 4.33 8.40 10.19
C THR A 196 3.19 9.17 9.52
N SER A 197 2.07 8.49 9.31
CA SER A 197 0.82 9.08 8.81
C SER A 197 -0.33 8.36 9.50
N PRO A 198 -0.72 8.80 10.70
CA PRO A 198 -1.86 8.24 11.42
C PRO A 198 -3.14 8.33 10.59
N PRO A 199 -4.10 7.41 10.83
CA PRO A 199 -5.39 7.40 10.15
C PRO A 199 -6.27 8.61 10.51
#